data_d448457fdf8854b3612f2af7c9ed65e8
#
_entry.id   d448457fdf8854b3612f2af7c9ed65e8
#
_cell.length_a   1.000
_cell.length_b   1.000
_cell.length_c   1.000
_cell.angle_alpha   90.00
_cell.angle_beta   90.00
_cell.angle_gamma   90.00
#
_symmetry.space_group_name_H-M   'P 1'
#
loop_
_entity.id
_entity.type
_entity.pdbx_description
1 polymer ?
#
loop_
_entity_poly.entity_id
_entity_poly.type
_entity_poly.pdbx_seq_one_letter_code
_entity_poly.pdbx_strand_id
1 'polypeptide(L)'
;MLEVRLHLNDSHDLKGKRKVLHSLKAQLRQRFGAAVAEVDGHDTWQRTTLVCALVGGGDVGRRADDLERFVEARCPDGCAFERDLLSLADIRG
;
A
#
# COMPACT_ATOMS: atom_id res chain seq x y z
N MET A 1 -4.66 5.98 7.67
CA MET A 1 -3.41 5.32 7.25
C MET A 1 -3.69 3.84 6.98
N LEU A 2 -3.12 3.31 5.93
CA LEU A 2 -3.34 1.93 5.51
C LEU A 2 -2.00 1.22 5.38
N GLU A 3 -1.81 0.15 6.14
CA GLU A 3 -0.65 -0.71 6.01
C GLU A 3 -0.97 -1.85 5.05
N VAL A 4 -0.11 -2.06 4.06
CA VAL A 4 -0.29 -3.07 3.03
C VAL A 4 0.89 -4.02 3.07
N ARG A 5 0.64 -5.28 3.39
CA ARG A 5 1.66 -6.33 3.38
C ARG A 5 1.48 -7.16 2.13
N LEU A 6 2.56 -7.28 1.37
CA LEU A 6 2.52 -7.93 0.06
C LEU A 6 3.41 -9.16 0.04
N HIS A 7 2.94 -10.21 -0.63
CA HIS A 7 3.73 -11.37 -1.01
C HIS A 7 4.00 -11.32 -2.51
N LEU A 8 5.25 -11.44 -2.89
CA LEU A 8 5.70 -11.34 -4.27
C LEU A 8 6.40 -12.63 -4.68
N ASN A 9 5.63 -13.73 -4.70
CA ASN A 9 6.17 -15.06 -4.99
C ASN A 9 6.80 -15.19 -6.38
N ASP A 10 6.35 -14.37 -7.32
CA ASP A 10 6.88 -14.35 -8.69
C ASP A 10 8.19 -13.59 -8.82
N SER A 11 8.62 -12.92 -7.76
CA SER A 11 9.88 -12.20 -7.79
C SER A 11 11.02 -13.14 -7.46
N HIS A 12 11.97 -13.27 -8.39
CA HIS A 12 13.11 -14.16 -8.24
C HIS A 12 14.36 -13.44 -7.74
N ASP A 13 14.36 -12.11 -7.74
CA ASP A 13 15.45 -11.29 -7.30
C ASP A 13 15.00 -9.92 -6.82
N LEU A 14 15.90 -9.16 -6.22
CA LEU A 14 15.59 -7.82 -5.73
C LEU A 14 15.27 -6.84 -6.85
N LYS A 15 15.86 -7.02 -8.02
CA LYS A 15 15.61 -6.15 -9.16
C LYS A 15 14.15 -6.29 -9.65
N GLY A 16 13.67 -7.53 -9.75
CA GLY A 16 12.28 -7.80 -10.12
C GLY A 16 11.31 -7.22 -9.11
N LYS A 17 11.58 -7.43 -7.83
CA LYS A 17 10.78 -6.85 -6.75
C LYS A 17 10.69 -5.33 -6.85
N ARG A 18 11.84 -4.66 -7.05
CA ARG A 18 11.87 -3.20 -7.12
C ARG A 18 11.08 -2.65 -8.29
N LYS A 19 11.14 -3.33 -9.43
CA LYS A 19 10.37 -2.93 -10.60
C LYS A 19 8.86 -3.01 -10.34
N VAL A 20 8.40 -4.11 -9.76
CA VAL A 20 6.99 -4.30 -9.41
C VAL A 20 6.54 -3.26 -8.39
N LEU A 21 7.32 -3.06 -7.33
CA LEU A 21 6.98 -2.10 -6.28
C LEU A 21 6.99 -0.65 -6.78
N HIS A 22 7.95 -0.30 -7.63
CA HIS A 22 8.01 1.04 -8.19
C HIS A 22 6.73 1.36 -8.99
N SER A 23 6.32 0.42 -9.83
CA SER A 23 5.09 0.57 -10.62
C SER A 23 3.86 0.67 -9.72
N LEU A 24 3.76 -0.22 -8.73
CA LEU A 24 2.63 -0.23 -7.81
C LEU A 24 2.53 1.08 -7.02
N LYS A 25 3.65 1.53 -6.45
CA LYS A 25 3.69 2.79 -5.69
C LYS A 25 3.27 3.98 -6.56
N ALA A 26 3.74 4.04 -7.80
CA ALA A 26 3.39 5.12 -8.72
C ALA A 26 1.89 5.11 -9.01
N GLN A 27 1.30 3.94 -9.24
CA GLN A 27 -0.13 3.82 -9.50
C GLN A 27 -0.98 4.20 -8.29
N LEU A 28 -0.56 3.80 -7.08
CA LEU A 28 -1.26 4.18 -5.86
C LEU A 28 -1.26 5.69 -5.65
N ARG A 29 -0.14 6.34 -5.94
CA ARG A 29 -0.05 7.80 -5.85
C ARG A 29 -0.94 8.48 -6.88
N GLN A 30 -0.93 8.02 -8.11
CA GLN A 30 -1.67 8.65 -9.20
C GLN A 30 -3.17 8.40 -9.12
N ARG A 31 -3.57 7.16 -8.84
CA ARG A 31 -4.99 6.79 -8.86
C ARG A 31 -5.74 7.21 -7.60
N PHE A 32 -5.09 7.14 -6.46
CA PHE A 32 -5.75 7.34 -5.17
C PHE A 32 -5.27 8.58 -4.43
N GLY A 33 -4.27 9.27 -4.97
CA GLY A 33 -3.72 10.42 -4.29
C GLY A 33 -3.05 10.05 -2.97
N ALA A 34 -2.57 8.82 -2.84
CA ALA A 34 -1.97 8.35 -1.60
C ALA A 34 -0.50 8.75 -1.51
N ALA A 35 -0.07 9.09 -0.30
CA ALA A 35 1.36 9.11 0.02
C ALA A 35 1.76 7.69 0.36
N VAL A 36 2.83 7.18 -0.26
CA VAL A 36 3.22 5.78 -0.13
C VAL A 36 4.68 5.69 0.30
N ALA A 37 4.95 4.87 1.31
CA ALA A 37 6.31 4.60 1.78
C ALA A 37 6.49 3.10 1.99
N GLU A 38 7.66 2.58 1.62
CA GLU A 38 8.05 1.22 1.93
C GLU A 38 8.74 1.23 3.30
N VAL A 39 8.19 0.47 4.26
CA VAL A 39 8.65 0.54 5.65
C VAL A 39 9.29 -0.76 6.14
N ASP A 40 9.15 -1.86 5.39
CA ASP A 40 9.67 -3.15 5.80
C ASP A 40 9.91 -4.02 4.57
N GLY A 41 10.67 -5.10 4.73
CA GLY A 41 10.91 -6.06 3.67
C GLY A 41 11.98 -5.64 2.68
N HIS A 42 12.84 -4.70 3.03
CA HIS A 42 13.88 -4.19 2.13
C HIS A 42 14.88 -5.28 1.72
N ASP A 43 15.18 -6.20 2.63
CA ASP A 43 16.17 -7.26 2.41
C ASP A 43 15.54 -8.55 1.88
N THR A 44 14.24 -8.57 1.68
CA THR A 44 13.49 -9.75 1.26
C THR A 44 12.82 -9.49 -0.08
N TRP A 45 13.02 -10.36 -1.08
CA TRP A 45 12.40 -10.18 -2.38
C TRP A 45 10.97 -10.75 -2.46
N GLN A 46 10.54 -11.52 -1.46
CA GLN A 46 9.20 -12.13 -1.47
C GLN A 46 8.17 -11.43 -0.59
N ARG A 47 8.62 -10.48 0.23
CA ARG A 47 7.72 -9.75 1.14
C ARG A 47 8.07 -8.27 1.16
N THR A 48 7.06 -7.46 1.33
CA THR A 48 7.26 -6.04 1.58
C THR A 48 6.04 -5.47 2.30
N THR A 49 6.26 -4.36 3.00
CA THR A 49 5.18 -3.63 3.65
C THR A 49 5.20 -2.19 3.17
N LEU A 50 4.06 -1.73 2.69
CA LEU A 50 3.85 -0.34 2.28
C LEU A 50 2.91 0.33 3.26
N VAL A 51 3.17 1.58 3.57
CA VAL A 51 2.24 2.42 4.31
C VAL A 51 1.69 3.46 3.35
N CYS A 52 0.37 3.50 3.25
CA CYS A 52 -0.34 4.44 2.37
C CYS A 52 -1.15 5.40 3.22
N ALA A 53 -0.95 6.68 3.02
CA ALA A 53 -1.71 7.72 3.72
C ALA A 53 -2.68 8.37 2.75
N LEU A 54 -3.96 8.32 3.09
CA LEU A 54 -5.02 9.00 2.35
C LEU A 54 -5.55 10.14 3.22
N VAL A 55 -5.70 11.30 2.62
CA VAL A 55 -6.26 12.47 3.30
C VAL A 55 -7.52 12.89 2.55
N GLY A 56 -8.58 13.19 3.30
CA GLY A 56 -9.82 13.62 2.70
C GLY A 56 -10.95 13.67 3.71
N GLY A 57 -12.15 13.90 3.21
CA GLY A 57 -13.35 13.97 4.01
C GLY A 57 -14.07 12.63 4.11
N GLY A 58 -15.37 12.62 3.93
CA GLY A 58 -16.21 11.43 4.10
C GLY A 58 -15.95 10.31 3.08
N ASP A 59 -15.20 10.57 2.02
CA ASP A 59 -14.91 9.59 0.98
C ASP A 59 -13.65 8.76 1.24
N VAL A 60 -12.91 9.04 2.32
CA VAL A 60 -11.65 8.35 2.63
C VAL A 60 -11.86 6.84 2.78
N GLY A 61 -12.93 6.43 3.46
CA GLY A 61 -13.23 5.01 3.64
C GLY A 61 -13.43 4.28 2.32
N ARG A 62 -14.19 4.89 1.40
CA ARG A 62 -14.42 4.31 0.07
C ARG A 62 -13.14 4.26 -0.76
N ARG A 63 -12.33 5.31 -0.69
CA ARG A 63 -11.05 5.35 -1.40
C ARG A 63 -10.12 4.27 -0.89
N ALA A 64 -10.10 4.02 0.42
CA ALA A 64 -9.33 2.95 1.00
C ALA A 64 -9.82 1.57 0.53
N ASP A 65 -11.14 1.37 0.45
CA ASP A 65 -11.72 0.13 -0.10
C ASP A 65 -11.27 -0.10 -1.54
N ASP A 66 -11.33 0.93 -2.37
CA ASP A 66 -10.93 0.85 -3.76
C ASP A 66 -9.43 0.57 -3.90
N LEU A 67 -8.61 1.16 -3.03
CA LEU A 67 -7.17 0.92 -3.01
C LEU A 67 -6.88 -0.54 -2.67
N GLU A 68 -7.54 -1.09 -1.67
CA GLU A 68 -7.35 -2.50 -1.29
C GLU A 68 -7.73 -3.43 -2.44
N ARG A 69 -8.86 -3.18 -3.11
CA ARG A 69 -9.27 -3.99 -4.28
C ARG A 69 -8.25 -3.91 -5.40
N PHE A 70 -7.73 -2.72 -5.65
CA PHE A 70 -6.72 -2.52 -6.67
C PHE A 70 -5.45 -3.33 -6.37
N VAL A 71 -4.99 -3.30 -5.12
CA VAL A 71 -3.81 -4.05 -4.71
C VAL A 71 -4.06 -5.55 -4.78
N GLU A 72 -5.22 -6.02 -4.32
CA GLU A 72 -5.57 -7.44 -4.37
C GLU A 72 -5.55 -7.97 -5.80
N ALA A 73 -6.04 -7.20 -6.75
CA ALA A 73 -6.05 -7.60 -8.16
C ALA A 73 -4.64 -7.72 -8.74
N ARG A 74 -3.69 -6.99 -8.18
CA ARG A 74 -2.31 -6.98 -8.69
C ARG A 74 -1.37 -7.88 -7.92
N CYS A 75 -1.78 -8.38 -6.76
CA CYS A 75 -0.95 -9.23 -5.92
C CYS A 75 -1.70 -10.52 -5.58
N PRO A 76 -1.90 -11.41 -6.57
CA PRO A 76 -2.66 -12.64 -6.35
C PRO A 76 -1.96 -13.62 -5.41
N ASP A 77 -0.66 -13.45 -5.16
CA ASP A 77 0.11 -14.34 -4.28
C ASP A 77 -0.15 -14.07 -2.80
N GLY A 78 -0.88 -13.02 -2.50
CA GLY A 78 -1.30 -12.72 -1.15
C GLY A 78 -1.01 -11.29 -0.74
N CYS A 79 -1.95 -10.71 -0.03
CA CYS A 79 -1.79 -9.40 0.58
C CYS A 79 -2.64 -9.35 1.84
N ALA A 80 -2.23 -8.50 2.76
CA ALA A 80 -2.96 -8.24 3.99
C ALA A 80 -3.00 -6.75 4.24
N PHE A 81 -4.08 -6.28 4.85
CA PHE A 81 -4.31 -4.86 5.07
C PHE A 81 -4.62 -4.59 6.53
N GLU A 82 -4.16 -3.45 7.01
CA GLU A 82 -4.48 -2.96 8.34
C GLU A 82 -4.72 -1.46 8.24
N ARG A 83 -5.85 -1.00 8.76
CA ARG A 83 -6.26 0.40 8.64
C ARG A 83 -6.24 1.10 9.99
N ASP A 84 -5.81 2.36 9.97
CA ASP A 84 -5.94 3.30 11.06
C ASP A 84 -6.63 4.56 10.53
N LEU A 85 -7.80 4.88 11.06
CA LEU A 85 -8.51 6.09 10.70
C LEU A 85 -8.33 7.12 11.79
N LEU A 86 -7.70 8.23 11.44
CA LEU A 86 -7.44 9.33 12.37
C LEU A 86 -8.27 10.54 11.98
N SER A 87 -8.95 11.13 12.93
CA SER A 87 -9.58 12.42 12.74
C SER A 87 -8.58 13.54 13.00
N LEU A 88 -8.91 14.75 12.59
CA LEU A 88 -8.07 15.91 12.88
C LEU A 88 -7.89 16.11 14.39
N ALA A 89 -8.94 15.81 15.16
CA ALA A 89 -8.87 15.89 16.62
C ALA A 89 -7.85 14.90 17.19
N ASP A 90 -7.78 13.69 16.65
CA ASP A 90 -6.82 12.67 17.07
C ASP A 90 -5.38 13.10 16.77
N ILE A 91 -5.17 13.77 15.64
CA ILE A 91 -3.85 14.24 15.23
C ILE A 91 -3.39 15.38 16.13
N ARG A 92 -4.30 16.27 16.52
CA ARG A 92 -3.99 17.42 17.36
C ARG A 92 -3.96 17.09 18.85
N GLY A 93 -4.63 16.03 19.20
CA GLY A 93 -4.82 15.60 20.56
C GLY A 93 -3.59 15.19 21.28
#